data_218c27ecccbee0519dbe402c7a6a8ae9
#
_entry.id   218c27ecccbee0519dbe402c7a6a8ae9
#
_cell.length_a   1.000
_cell.length_b   1.000
_cell.length_c   1.000
_cell.angle_alpha   90.00
_cell.angle_beta   90.00
_cell.angle_gamma   90.00
#
_symmetry.space_group_name_H-M   'P 1'
#
loop_
_entity.id
_entity.type
_entity.pdbx_description
1 polymer ?
#
loop_
_entity_poly.entity_id
_entity_poly.type
_entity_poly.pdbx_seq_one_letter_code
_entity_poly.pdbx_strand_id
1 'polypeptide(L)'
;MEKTDSSPLSRQALYADKKQWNQFLSVFLLAVGVGFTVAGIIFFFAYNWDELPKFAKLGIVEVLLIASVLLATFTRWNKLVKQILLTGATFLIGTLFAVFGQIYQTGADAYDLFLGWTLFIILWAVAIRFAPLWLTFIGLL
;
A
#
# COMPACT_ATOMS: atom_id res chain seq x y z
N MET A 1 23.26 -7.62 -46.87
CA MET A 1 23.68 -6.31 -46.36
C MET A 1 22.41 -5.56 -46.01
N GLU A 2 21.90 -5.79 -44.79
CA GLU A 2 20.63 -5.28 -44.30
C GLU A 2 20.83 -3.83 -43.85
N LYS A 3 20.21 -2.88 -44.58
CA LYS A 3 20.19 -1.48 -44.19
C LYS A 3 19.34 -1.38 -42.94
N THR A 4 19.95 -1.22 -41.77
CA THR A 4 19.29 -0.80 -40.53
C THR A 4 18.64 0.54 -40.79
N ASP A 5 17.32 0.54 -40.95
CA ASP A 5 16.50 1.74 -41.14
C ASP A 5 16.54 2.56 -39.86
N SER A 6 17.50 3.48 -39.78
CA SER A 6 17.68 4.45 -38.71
C SER A 6 16.79 5.67 -38.95
N SER A 7 15.50 5.44 -39.24
CA SER A 7 14.56 6.52 -39.44
C SER A 7 14.40 7.33 -38.12
N PRO A 8 14.31 8.67 -38.18
CA PRO A 8 14.13 9.51 -36.99
C PRO A 8 12.89 9.12 -36.17
N LEU A 9 11.90 8.48 -36.79
CA LEU A 9 10.69 7.95 -36.15
C LEU A 9 11.00 6.78 -35.20
N SER A 10 12.01 5.94 -35.52
CA SER A 10 12.40 4.81 -34.65
C SER A 10 13.13 5.28 -33.39
N ARG A 11 13.84 6.41 -33.46
CA ARG A 11 14.50 7.01 -32.28
C ARG A 11 13.53 7.69 -31.34
N GLN A 12 12.49 8.36 -31.85
CA GLN A 12 11.44 8.97 -31.02
C GLN A 12 10.63 7.94 -30.25
N ALA A 13 10.45 6.73 -30.79
CA ALA A 13 9.75 5.64 -30.11
C ALA A 13 10.53 5.05 -28.91
N LEU A 14 11.84 5.31 -28.81
CA LEU A 14 12.70 4.82 -27.72
C LEU A 14 12.71 5.75 -26.51
N TYR A 15 12.22 6.96 -26.62
CA TYR A 15 12.15 7.91 -25.51
C TYR A 15 10.72 8.06 -25.03
N ALA A 16 10.52 7.96 -23.70
CA ALA A 16 9.22 8.21 -23.12
C ALA A 16 8.76 9.65 -23.40
N ASP A 17 7.54 9.81 -23.90
CA ASP A 17 6.93 11.10 -24.13
C ASP A 17 6.73 11.85 -22.80
N LYS A 18 6.74 13.19 -22.84
CA LYS A 18 6.54 14.07 -21.68
C LYS A 18 5.30 13.70 -20.87
N LYS A 19 4.23 13.25 -21.55
CA LYS A 19 3.00 12.78 -20.91
C LYS A 19 3.22 11.49 -20.13
N GLN A 20 3.96 10.54 -20.68
CA GLN A 20 4.30 9.27 -20.01
C GLN A 20 5.21 9.52 -18.81
N TRP A 21 6.15 10.45 -18.94
CA TRP A 21 7.03 10.83 -17.84
C TRP A 21 6.27 11.50 -16.69
N ASN A 22 5.36 12.44 -16.99
CA ASN A 22 4.51 13.06 -15.97
C ASN A 22 3.60 12.05 -15.27
N GLN A 23 3.06 11.09 -16.02
CA GLN A 23 2.24 10.01 -15.44
C GLN A 23 3.07 9.13 -14.51
N PHE A 24 4.27 8.74 -14.94
CA PHE A 24 5.19 7.95 -14.11
C PHE A 24 5.53 8.68 -12.81
N LEU A 25 5.95 9.95 -12.90
CA LEU A 25 6.27 10.77 -11.72
C LEU A 25 5.09 10.92 -10.78
N SER A 26 3.88 11.16 -11.30
CA SER A 26 2.68 11.30 -10.47
C SER A 26 2.36 10.01 -9.72
N VAL A 27 2.44 8.86 -10.38
CA VAL A 27 2.20 7.55 -9.76
C VAL A 27 3.30 7.22 -8.76
N PHE A 28 4.56 7.50 -9.10
CA PHE A 28 5.70 7.28 -8.22
C PHE A 28 5.60 8.13 -6.94
N LEU A 29 5.36 9.44 -7.08
CA LEU A 29 5.20 10.34 -5.94
C LEU A 29 4.00 9.97 -5.07
N LEU A 30 2.90 9.54 -5.69
CA LEU A 30 1.73 9.05 -4.95
C LEU A 30 2.08 7.79 -4.14
N ALA A 31 2.75 6.82 -4.75
CA ALA A 31 3.15 5.58 -4.07
C ALA A 31 4.11 5.86 -2.90
N VAL A 32 5.09 6.72 -3.12
CA VAL A 32 6.03 7.18 -2.07
C VAL A 32 5.28 7.92 -0.97
N GLY A 33 4.36 8.83 -1.32
CA GLY A 33 3.53 9.56 -0.35
C GLY A 33 2.68 8.65 0.52
N VAL A 34 2.02 7.65 -0.08
CA VAL A 34 1.26 6.63 0.67
C VAL A 34 2.19 5.83 1.59
N GLY A 35 3.35 5.40 1.09
CA GLY A 35 4.34 4.68 1.88
C GLY A 35 4.82 5.47 3.10
N PHE A 36 5.19 6.74 2.91
CA PHE A 36 5.58 7.63 4.02
C PHE A 36 4.43 7.89 4.99
N THR A 37 3.19 7.99 4.51
CA THR A 37 2.03 8.17 5.38
C THR A 37 1.85 6.96 6.29
N VAL A 38 1.90 5.73 5.73
CA VAL A 38 1.82 4.50 6.52
C VAL A 38 2.97 4.40 7.52
N ALA A 39 4.20 4.66 7.08
CA ALA A 39 5.37 4.69 7.96
C ALA A 39 5.20 5.71 9.08
N GLY A 40 4.73 6.93 8.77
CA GLY A 40 4.45 7.98 9.75
C GLY A 40 3.42 7.55 10.80
N ILE A 41 2.36 6.85 10.40
CA ILE A 41 1.36 6.28 11.32
C ILE A 41 2.01 5.26 12.27
N ILE A 42 2.83 4.36 11.73
CA ILE A 42 3.55 3.36 12.54
C ILE A 42 4.48 4.05 13.55
N PHE A 43 5.26 5.04 13.11
CA PHE A 43 6.15 5.82 13.99
C PHE A 43 5.37 6.62 15.04
N PHE A 44 4.22 7.21 14.66
CA PHE A 44 3.36 7.90 15.62
C PHE A 44 2.93 6.97 16.76
N PHE A 45 2.51 5.75 16.45
CA PHE A 45 2.15 4.76 17.47
C PHE A 45 3.36 4.33 18.30
N ALA A 46 4.51 4.11 17.66
CA ALA A 46 5.72 3.70 18.37
C ALA A 46 6.18 4.77 19.37
N TYR A 47 6.07 6.06 19.00
CA TYR A 47 6.49 7.17 19.85
C TYR A 47 5.51 7.46 20.98
N ASN A 48 4.20 7.44 20.71
CA ASN A 48 3.16 7.82 21.68
C ASN A 48 2.53 6.58 22.36
N TRP A 49 3.24 5.45 22.37
CA TRP A 49 2.67 4.18 22.81
C TRP A 49 2.12 4.24 24.24
N ASP A 50 2.87 4.79 25.17
CA ASP A 50 2.51 4.80 26.57
C ASP A 50 1.41 5.83 26.92
N GLU A 51 1.31 6.91 26.15
CA GLU A 51 0.36 7.99 26.38
C GLU A 51 -1.05 7.69 25.83
N LEU A 52 -1.16 6.84 24.83
CA LEU A 52 -2.45 6.56 24.17
C LEU A 52 -3.23 5.45 24.91
N PRO A 53 -4.51 5.68 25.23
CA PRO A 53 -5.36 4.63 25.78
C PRO A 53 -5.61 3.54 24.73
N LYS A 54 -5.85 2.31 25.20
CA LYS A 54 -6.01 1.10 24.35
C LYS A 54 -7.01 1.30 23.20
N PHE A 55 -8.17 1.88 23.52
CA PHE A 55 -9.23 2.12 22.54
C PHE A 55 -8.85 3.20 21.51
N ALA A 56 -8.08 4.22 21.91
CA ALA A 56 -7.61 5.23 20.96
C ALA A 56 -6.60 4.62 19.97
N LYS A 57 -5.69 3.74 20.41
CA LYS A 57 -4.74 3.04 19.53
C LYS A 57 -5.47 2.27 18.43
N LEU A 58 -6.43 1.44 18.80
CA LEU A 58 -7.22 0.65 17.85
C LEU A 58 -8.09 1.55 16.97
N GLY A 59 -8.81 2.48 17.57
CA GLY A 59 -9.74 3.36 16.86
C GLY A 59 -9.07 4.24 15.81
N ILE A 60 -7.87 4.76 16.07
CA ILE A 60 -7.13 5.57 15.08
C ILE A 60 -6.79 4.74 13.85
N VAL A 61 -6.23 3.53 14.02
CA VAL A 61 -5.88 2.66 12.87
C VAL A 61 -7.13 2.24 12.11
N GLU A 62 -8.20 1.89 12.84
CA GLU A 62 -9.46 1.47 12.24
C GLU A 62 -10.11 2.60 11.43
N VAL A 63 -10.16 3.81 11.95
CA VAL A 63 -10.68 4.99 11.24
C VAL A 63 -9.86 5.28 9.99
N LEU A 64 -8.53 5.22 10.07
CA LEU A 64 -7.66 5.43 8.91
C LEU A 64 -7.85 4.35 7.84
N LEU A 65 -8.02 3.09 8.25
CA LEU A 65 -8.29 1.97 7.36
C LEU A 65 -9.63 2.16 6.66
N ILE A 66 -10.71 2.43 7.42
CA ILE A 66 -12.04 2.68 6.88
C ILE A 66 -12.01 3.88 5.92
N ALA A 67 -11.39 4.99 6.32
CA ALA A 67 -11.27 6.16 5.48
C ALA A 67 -10.54 5.86 4.17
N SER A 68 -9.44 5.09 4.21
CA SER A 68 -8.69 4.69 3.01
C SER A 68 -9.55 3.86 2.05
N VAL A 69 -10.34 2.91 2.57
CA VAL A 69 -11.24 2.06 1.78
C VAL A 69 -12.39 2.88 1.20
N LEU A 70 -13.01 3.76 2.00
CA LEU A 70 -14.09 4.63 1.53
C LEU A 70 -13.59 5.59 0.43
N LEU A 71 -12.44 6.22 0.63
CA LEU A 71 -11.83 7.09 -0.39
C LEU A 71 -11.55 6.32 -1.69
N ALA A 72 -10.99 5.13 -1.61
CA ALA A 72 -10.73 4.30 -2.78
C ALA A 72 -12.01 3.87 -3.51
N THR A 73 -13.11 3.65 -2.77
CA THR A 73 -14.37 3.14 -3.33
C THR A 73 -15.23 4.26 -3.92
N PHE A 74 -15.45 5.33 -3.15
CA PHE A 74 -16.40 6.39 -3.51
C PHE A 74 -15.81 7.50 -4.38
N THR A 75 -14.49 7.68 -4.40
CA THR A 75 -13.86 8.71 -5.20
C THR A 75 -13.71 8.26 -6.66
N ARG A 76 -13.97 9.17 -7.61
CA ARG A 76 -13.83 8.93 -9.06
C ARG A 76 -12.36 9.03 -9.54
N TRP A 77 -11.43 8.48 -8.79
CA TRP A 77 -10.02 8.48 -9.13
C TRP A 77 -9.66 7.40 -10.16
N ASN A 78 -8.52 7.56 -10.79
CA ASN A 78 -7.95 6.57 -11.70
C ASN A 78 -7.76 5.22 -10.99
N LYS A 79 -7.87 4.12 -11.75
CA LYS A 79 -7.69 2.77 -11.24
C LYS A 79 -6.36 2.61 -10.48
N LEU A 80 -5.27 3.18 -10.98
CA LEU A 80 -3.95 3.12 -10.33
C LEU A 80 -3.94 3.79 -8.95
N VAL A 81 -4.57 4.96 -8.82
CA VAL A 81 -4.68 5.68 -7.53
C VAL A 81 -5.42 4.83 -6.51
N LYS A 82 -6.55 4.23 -6.91
CA LYS A 82 -7.32 3.32 -6.05
C LYS A 82 -6.50 2.11 -5.61
N GLN A 83 -5.78 1.52 -6.54
CA GLN A 83 -4.93 0.35 -6.26
C GLN A 83 -3.79 0.68 -5.29
N ILE A 84 -3.15 1.85 -5.42
CA ILE A 84 -2.09 2.30 -4.50
C ILE A 84 -2.67 2.55 -3.10
N LEU A 85 -3.82 3.23 -3.00
CA LEU A 85 -4.49 3.46 -1.71
C LEU A 85 -4.90 2.16 -1.02
N LEU A 86 -5.46 1.22 -1.77
CA LEU A 86 -5.84 -0.08 -1.23
C LEU A 86 -4.62 -0.91 -0.83
N THR A 87 -3.51 -0.79 -1.54
CA THR A 87 -2.24 -1.39 -1.12
C THR A 87 -1.75 -0.77 0.19
N GLY A 88 -1.82 0.56 0.35
CA GLY A 88 -1.54 1.23 1.63
C GLY A 88 -2.45 0.74 2.76
N ALA A 89 -3.75 0.55 2.48
CA ALA A 89 -4.70 0.00 3.46
C ALA A 89 -4.32 -1.42 3.94
N THR A 90 -3.70 -2.25 3.09
CA THR A 90 -3.24 -3.59 3.51
C THR A 90 -2.12 -3.52 4.56
N PHE A 91 -1.27 -2.50 4.50
CA PHE A 91 -0.26 -2.27 5.55
C PHE A 91 -0.90 -1.76 6.85
N LEU A 92 -1.99 -0.98 6.77
CA LEU A 92 -2.76 -0.59 7.96
C LEU A 92 -3.44 -1.80 8.62
N ILE A 93 -3.85 -2.82 7.87
CA ILE A 93 -4.32 -4.08 8.44
C ILE A 93 -3.21 -4.75 9.27
N GLY A 94 -1.99 -4.84 8.74
CA GLY A 94 -0.85 -5.36 9.48
C GLY A 94 -0.55 -4.54 10.74
N THR A 95 -0.62 -3.22 10.64
CA THR A 95 -0.48 -2.30 11.79
C THR A 95 -1.57 -2.57 12.84
N LEU A 96 -2.83 -2.79 12.43
CA LEU A 96 -3.93 -3.12 13.34
C LEU A 96 -3.67 -4.42 14.10
N PHE A 97 -3.22 -5.46 13.41
CA PHE A 97 -2.83 -6.73 14.04
C PHE A 97 -1.68 -6.55 15.03
N ALA A 98 -0.65 -5.78 14.67
CA ALA A 98 0.48 -5.51 15.54
C ALA A 98 0.05 -4.74 16.81
N VAL A 99 -0.77 -3.70 16.66
CA VAL A 99 -1.34 -2.91 17.77
C VAL A 99 -2.20 -3.79 18.67
N PHE A 100 -3.06 -4.64 18.08
CA PHE A 100 -3.90 -5.56 18.82
C PHE A 100 -3.06 -6.56 19.63
N GLY A 101 -2.07 -7.20 19.01
CA GLY A 101 -1.19 -8.17 19.67
C GLY A 101 -0.44 -7.56 20.86
N GLN A 102 0.03 -6.31 20.72
CA GLN A 102 0.73 -5.60 21.79
C GLN A 102 -0.20 -5.18 22.94
N ILE A 103 -1.43 -4.74 22.63
CA ILE A 103 -2.40 -4.33 23.66
C ILE A 103 -2.87 -5.50 24.51
N TYR A 104 -3.19 -6.62 23.86
CA TYR A 104 -3.80 -7.79 24.53
C TYR A 104 -2.78 -8.82 24.96
N GLN A 105 -1.49 -8.59 24.67
CA GLN A 105 -0.38 -9.52 24.99
C GLN A 105 -0.78 -10.97 24.69
N THR A 106 -1.34 -11.19 23.50
CA THR A 106 -1.93 -12.46 23.12
C THR A 106 -0.93 -13.61 23.10
N GLY A 107 0.35 -13.35 23.39
CA GLY A 107 1.41 -14.35 23.29
C GLY A 107 1.55 -14.93 21.88
N ALA A 108 0.88 -14.31 20.91
CA ALA A 108 0.91 -14.74 19.54
C ALA A 108 2.34 -14.66 19.00
N ASP A 109 2.84 -15.78 18.53
CA ASP A 109 4.09 -15.81 17.80
C ASP A 109 3.98 -14.85 16.58
N ALA A 110 5.11 -14.33 16.13
CA ALA A 110 5.15 -13.50 14.93
C ALA A 110 4.44 -14.20 13.75
N TYR A 111 4.49 -15.50 13.68
CA TYR A 111 3.78 -16.34 12.72
C TYR A 111 2.27 -16.09 12.69
N ASP A 112 1.61 -16.07 13.84
CA ASP A 112 0.14 -15.87 13.93
C ASP A 112 -0.27 -14.49 13.41
N LEU A 113 0.55 -13.46 13.68
CA LEU A 113 0.35 -12.11 13.16
C LEU A 113 0.43 -12.10 11.63
N PHE A 114 1.51 -12.68 11.07
CA PHE A 114 1.70 -12.71 9.62
C PHE A 114 0.67 -13.60 8.92
N LEU A 115 0.27 -14.72 9.52
CA LEU A 115 -0.78 -15.59 9.01
C LEU A 115 -2.13 -14.84 8.95
N GLY A 116 -2.54 -14.20 10.04
CA GLY A 116 -3.75 -13.40 10.09
C GLY A 116 -3.74 -12.29 9.04
N TRP A 117 -2.64 -11.55 8.94
CA TRP A 117 -2.47 -10.51 7.95
C TRP A 117 -2.56 -11.06 6.52
N THR A 118 -1.89 -12.18 6.22
CA THR A 118 -1.95 -12.86 4.92
C THR A 118 -3.37 -13.26 4.54
N LEU A 119 -4.14 -13.85 5.48
CA LEU A 119 -5.53 -14.26 5.25
C LEU A 119 -6.44 -13.06 4.90
N PHE A 120 -6.22 -11.91 5.53
CA PHE A 120 -6.97 -10.70 5.20
C PHE A 120 -6.60 -10.12 3.83
N ILE A 121 -5.31 -10.19 3.46
CA ILE A 121 -4.82 -9.63 2.18
C ILE A 121 -5.22 -10.49 0.99
N ILE A 122 -5.35 -11.81 1.12
CA ILE A 122 -5.63 -12.70 -0.03
C ILE A 122 -6.89 -12.28 -0.78
N LEU A 123 -7.94 -11.88 -0.05
CA LEU A 123 -9.20 -11.42 -0.64
C LEU A 123 -8.99 -10.17 -1.50
N TRP A 124 -8.17 -9.23 -1.02
CA TRP A 124 -7.82 -8.00 -1.73
C TRP A 124 -6.90 -8.26 -2.93
N ALA A 125 -5.93 -9.17 -2.77
CA ALA A 125 -5.00 -9.53 -3.84
C ALA A 125 -5.74 -10.13 -5.04
N VAL A 126 -6.70 -11.03 -4.77
CA VAL A 126 -7.54 -11.66 -5.80
C VAL A 126 -8.49 -10.64 -6.45
N ALA A 127 -9.13 -9.77 -5.65
CA ALA A 127 -10.13 -8.82 -6.14
C ALA A 127 -9.50 -7.68 -6.97
N ILE A 128 -8.33 -7.18 -6.58
CA ILE A 128 -7.76 -5.96 -7.15
C ILE A 128 -6.82 -6.25 -8.32
N ARG A 129 -6.21 -7.43 -8.39
CA ARG A 129 -5.25 -7.86 -9.43
C ARG A 129 -4.15 -6.81 -9.70
N PHE A 130 -3.46 -6.37 -8.65
CA PHE A 130 -2.42 -5.36 -8.70
C PHE A 130 -1.08 -5.96 -8.25
N ALA A 131 -0.05 -5.83 -9.08
CA ALA A 131 1.25 -6.50 -8.85
C ALA A 131 1.89 -6.19 -7.49
N PRO A 132 1.96 -4.93 -6.99
CA PRO A 132 2.49 -4.64 -5.66
C PRO A 132 1.76 -5.37 -4.53
N LEU A 133 0.44 -5.54 -4.65
CA LEU A 133 -0.36 -6.26 -3.65
C LEU A 133 -0.05 -7.75 -3.64
N TRP A 134 0.17 -8.35 -4.83
CA TRP A 134 0.63 -9.73 -4.95
C TRP A 134 2.05 -9.91 -4.39
N LEU A 135 2.94 -8.95 -4.61
CA LEU A 135 4.28 -8.98 -4.02
C LEU A 135 4.22 -8.91 -2.48
N THR A 136 3.35 -8.06 -1.92
CA THR A 136 3.12 -8.01 -0.48
C THR A 136 2.60 -9.35 0.04
N PHE A 137 1.62 -9.95 -0.64
CA PHE A 137 1.07 -11.25 -0.27
C PHE A 137 2.14 -12.36 -0.28
N ILE A 138 2.95 -12.44 -1.35
CA ILE A 138 4.03 -13.42 -1.47
C ILE A 138 5.11 -13.19 -0.39
N GLY A 139 5.40 -11.94 -0.07
CA GLY A 139 6.40 -11.59 0.96
C GLY A 139 5.96 -11.91 2.39
N LEU A 140 4.66 -12.14 2.62
CA LEU A 140 4.09 -12.52 3.91
C LEU A 140 3.95 -14.04 4.09
N LEU A 141 4.03 -14.83 3.00
CA LEU A 141 4.02 -16.29 3.02
C LEU A 141 5.35 -16.85 3.50
#